data_2b8cf43dc354d3b1f67cdadc7e053a16
#
_entry.id   2b8cf43dc354d3b1f67cdadc7e053a16
#
_cell.length_a   1.000
_cell.length_b   1.000
_cell.length_c   1.000
_cell.angle_alpha   90.00
_cell.angle_beta   90.00
_cell.angle_gamma   90.00
#
_symmetry.space_group_name_H-M   'P 1'
#
loop_
_entity.id
_entity.type
_entity.pdbx_description
1 polymer ?
#
loop_
_entity_poly.entity_id
_entity_poly.type
_entity_poly.pdbx_seq_one_letter_code
_entity_poly.pdbx_strand_id
1 'polypeptide(L)' 'MTIGEKMHMTLTSLEGAIANLKQFALDTQDKNARKMFNDYASQLEDISNGLRGRVNYIERQEPQYKVRQQ' A
#
# COMPACT_ATOMS: atom_id res chain seq x y z
N MET A 1 9.75 -7.17 -16.69
CA MET A 1 9.23 -6.76 -15.38
C MET A 1 8.50 -7.90 -14.74
N THR A 2 8.84 -8.24 -13.52
CA THR A 2 8.26 -9.39 -12.82
C THR A 2 6.96 -8.99 -12.11
N ILE A 3 6.16 -9.99 -11.73
CA ILE A 3 4.96 -9.75 -10.93
C ILE A 3 5.32 -9.08 -9.60
N GLY A 4 6.45 -9.47 -9.01
CA GLY A 4 6.91 -8.87 -7.77
C GLY A 4 7.16 -7.39 -7.89
N GLU A 5 7.80 -6.97 -8.98
CA GLU A 5 8.02 -5.54 -9.22
C GLU A 5 6.71 -4.78 -9.37
N LYS A 6 5.78 -5.36 -10.12
CA LYS A 6 4.46 -4.72 -10.30
C LYS A 6 3.73 -4.59 -8.99
N MET A 7 3.83 -5.60 -8.14
CA MET A 7 3.18 -5.56 -6.82
C MET A 7 3.81 -4.50 -5.93
N HIS A 8 5.14 -4.34 -5.99
CA HIS A 8 5.80 -3.26 -5.25
C HIS A 8 5.33 -1.90 -5.72
N MET A 9 5.17 -1.71 -7.03
CA MET A 9 4.67 -0.44 -7.56
C MET A 9 3.25 -0.17 -7.10
N THR A 10 2.42 -1.20 -7.08
CA THR A 10 1.05 -1.08 -6.58
C THR A 10 1.04 -0.73 -5.10
N LEU A 11 1.92 -1.37 -4.32
CA LEU A 11 2.03 -1.09 -2.90
C LEU A 11 2.40 0.38 -2.66
N THR A 12 3.36 0.90 -3.44
CA THR A 12 3.75 2.30 -3.36
C THR A 12 2.56 3.22 -3.67
N SER A 13 1.77 2.87 -4.68
CA SER A 13 0.57 3.65 -5.04
C SER A 13 -0.45 3.65 -3.90
N LEU A 14 -0.64 2.50 -3.26
CA LEU A 14 -1.55 2.40 -2.12
C LEU A 14 -1.07 3.28 -0.96
N GLU A 15 0.23 3.27 -0.69
CA GLU A 15 0.80 4.11 0.37
C GLU A 15 0.57 5.59 0.09
N GLY A 16 0.70 5.99 -1.19
CA GLY A 16 0.39 7.36 -1.58
C GLY A 16 -1.07 7.71 -1.36
N ALA A 17 -1.97 6.79 -1.72
CA ALA A 17 -3.41 7.00 -1.52
C ALA A 17 -3.74 7.13 -0.03
N ILE A 18 -3.12 6.30 0.81
CA ILE A 18 -3.32 6.36 2.26
C ILE A 18 -2.90 7.73 2.78
N ALA A 19 -1.73 8.20 2.36
CA ALA A 19 -1.23 9.51 2.80
C ALA A 19 -2.18 10.62 2.36
N ASN A 20 -2.71 10.55 1.14
CA ASN A 20 -3.66 11.53 0.64
C ASN A 20 -4.95 11.55 1.46
N LEU A 21 -5.47 10.37 1.79
CA LEU A 21 -6.70 10.29 2.59
C LEU A 21 -6.48 10.88 3.98
N LYS A 22 -5.33 10.61 4.58
CA LYS A 22 -5.01 11.19 5.90
C LYS A 22 -4.88 12.70 5.81
N GLN A 23 -4.33 13.20 4.71
CA GLN A 23 -4.22 14.65 4.50
C GLN A 23 -5.60 15.27 4.34
N PHE A 24 -6.50 14.62 3.59
CA PHE A 24 -7.88 15.09 3.46
C PHE A 24 -8.56 15.18 4.81
N ALA A 25 -8.33 14.18 5.68
CA ALA A 25 -8.90 14.18 7.02
C ALA A 25 -8.42 15.39 7.84
N LEU A 26 -7.15 15.76 7.65
CA LEU A 26 -6.60 16.93 8.35
C LEU A 26 -7.15 18.23 7.79
N ASP A 27 -7.40 18.27 6.49
CA ASP A 27 -7.78 19.52 5.82
C ASP A 27 -9.27 19.84 5.93
N THR A 28 -10.12 18.83 6.09
CA THR A 28 -11.56 19.06 6.14
C THR A 28 -11.98 19.56 7.52
N GLN A 29 -12.99 20.44 7.53
CA GLN A 29 -13.59 20.91 8.76
C GLN A 29 -14.85 20.11 9.12
N ASP A 30 -15.29 19.24 8.23
CA ASP A 30 -16.48 18.41 8.43
C ASP A 30 -16.06 17.16 9.20
N LYS A 31 -16.62 17.01 10.40
CA LYS A 31 -16.29 15.88 11.27
C LYS A 31 -16.66 14.54 10.64
N ASN A 32 -17.78 14.48 9.92
CA ASN A 32 -18.21 13.24 9.28
C ASN A 32 -17.27 12.87 8.15
N ALA A 33 -16.85 13.85 7.36
CA ALA A 33 -15.91 13.63 6.30
C ALA A 33 -14.55 13.18 6.85
N ARG A 34 -14.12 13.79 7.95
CA ARG A 34 -12.85 13.41 8.60
C ARG A 34 -12.86 11.94 9.01
N LYS A 35 -13.94 11.52 9.64
CA LYS A 35 -14.07 10.14 10.05
C LYS A 35 -14.05 9.21 8.84
N MET A 36 -14.77 9.59 7.79
CA MET A 36 -14.82 8.79 6.57
C MET A 36 -13.42 8.64 5.96
N PHE A 37 -12.67 9.73 5.82
CA PHE A 37 -11.33 9.68 5.24
C PHE A 37 -10.40 8.81 6.09
N ASN A 38 -10.47 8.93 7.41
CA ASN A 38 -9.64 8.12 8.29
C ASN A 38 -10.04 6.64 8.24
N ASP A 39 -11.32 6.35 8.14
CA ASP A 39 -11.79 4.97 8.00
C ASP A 39 -11.29 4.36 6.70
N TYR A 40 -11.37 5.10 5.60
CA TYR A 40 -10.88 4.61 4.31
C TYR A 40 -9.37 4.41 4.34
N ALA A 41 -8.63 5.32 4.97
CA ALA A 41 -7.20 5.15 5.11
C ALA A 41 -6.86 3.87 5.88
N SER A 42 -7.62 3.61 6.95
CA SER A 42 -7.41 2.40 7.76
C SER A 42 -7.68 1.13 6.93
N GLN A 43 -8.75 1.14 6.13
CA GLN A 43 -9.08 0.00 5.28
C GLN A 43 -7.98 -0.23 4.24
N LEU A 44 -7.47 0.84 3.65
CA LEU A 44 -6.36 0.71 2.69
C LEU A 44 -5.08 0.24 3.37
N GLU A 45 -4.85 0.65 4.60
CA GLU A 45 -3.69 0.15 5.36
C GLU A 45 -3.77 -1.36 5.56
N ASP A 46 -4.96 -1.88 5.86
CA ASP A 46 -5.15 -3.32 6.01
C ASP A 46 -4.88 -4.03 4.68
N ILE A 47 -5.40 -3.49 3.58
CA ILE A 47 -5.17 -4.06 2.25
C ILE A 47 -3.68 -4.00 1.91
N SER A 48 -3.05 -2.88 2.19
CA SER A 48 -1.64 -2.67 1.91
C SER A 48 -0.77 -3.66 2.69
N ASN A 49 -1.10 -3.89 3.96
CA ASN A 49 -0.37 -4.85 4.79
C ASN A 49 -0.53 -6.28 4.26
N GLY A 50 -1.73 -6.63 3.82
CA GLY A 50 -1.97 -7.93 3.22
C GLY A 50 -1.15 -8.11 1.94
N LEU A 51 -1.14 -7.09 1.09
CA LEU A 51 -0.37 -7.14 -0.14
C LEU A 51 1.12 -7.22 0.13
N ARG A 52 1.61 -6.48 1.12
CA ARG A 52 3.03 -6.51 1.50
C ARG A 52 3.44 -7.91 1.93
N GLY A 53 2.59 -8.59 2.70
CA GLY A 53 2.84 -9.96 3.08
C GLY A 53 2.94 -10.88 1.88
N ARG A 54 2.08 -10.67 0.88
CA ARG A 54 2.11 -11.48 -0.33
C ARG A 54 3.35 -11.19 -1.16
N VAL A 55 3.77 -9.94 -1.26
CA VAL A 55 5.00 -9.57 -1.95
C VAL A 55 6.19 -10.28 -1.30
N ASN A 56 6.26 -10.24 0.02
CA ASN A 56 7.35 -10.91 0.73
C ASN A 56 7.35 -12.41 0.47
N TYR A 57 6.18 -13.01 0.43
CA TYR A 57 6.06 -14.43 0.13
C TYR A 57 6.59 -14.75 -1.26
N ILE A 58 6.20 -13.98 -2.26
CA ILE A 58 6.61 -14.19 -3.64
C ILE A 58 8.12 -14.03 -3.78
N GLU A 59 8.69 -13.03 -3.15
CA GLU A 59 10.12 -12.80 -3.21
C GLU A 59 10.90 -13.97 -2.60
N ARG A 60 10.36 -14.59 -1.56
CA ARG A 60 11.01 -15.77 -0.98
C ARG A 60 10.90 -16.97 -1.87
N GLN A 61 9.84 -17.04 -2.69
CA GLN A 61 9.67 -18.17 -3.61
C GLN A 61 10.57 -18.07 -4.84
N GLU A 62 11.07 -16.88 -5.14
CA GLU A 62 11.87 -16.65 -6.33
C GLU A 62 13.22 -16.01 -6.00
N PRO A 63 13.98 -16.60 -5.08
CA PRO A 63 15.22 -15.96 -4.65
C PRO A 63 16.26 -15.82 -5.77
N GLN A 64 16.26 -16.72 -6.75
CA GLN A 64 17.24 -16.64 -7.83
C GLN A 64 17.00 -15.42 -8.72
N TYR A 65 15.77 -14.96 -8.82
CA TYR A 65 15.50 -13.74 -9.58
C TYR A 65 16.07 -12.53 -8.89
N LYS A 66 15.96 -12.48 -7.59
CA LYS A 66 16.55 -11.39 -6.82
C LYS A 66 18.06 -11.36 -6.96
N VAL A 67 18.68 -12.52 -6.87
CA VAL A 67 20.13 -12.62 -6.96
C VAL A 67 20.62 -12.11 -8.31
N ARG A 68 19.94 -12.47 -9.38
CA ARG A 68 20.36 -12.09 -10.71
C ARG A 68 20.17 -10.61 -11.00
N GLN A 69 19.39 -9.94 -10.22
CA GLN A 69 19.14 -8.51 -10.40
C GLN A 69 20.19 -7.64 -9.74
N GLN A 70 21.11 -8.26 -9.08
CA GLN A 70 22.19 -7.52 -8.41
C GLN A 70 23.36 -7.22 -9.37
#